data_561d72e74d5c301b50aa4e8390c2cc7e
#
_entry.id   561d72e74d5c301b50aa4e8390c2cc7e
#
_cell.length_a   1.000
_cell.length_b   1.000
_cell.length_c   1.000
_cell.angle_alpha   90.00
_cell.angle_beta   90.00
_cell.angle_gamma   90.00
#
_symmetry.space_group_name_H-M   'P 1'
#
loop_
_entity.id
_entity.type
_entity.pdbx_description
1 polymer ?
#
loop_
_entity_poly.entity_id
_entity_poly.type
_entity_poly.pdbx_seq_one_letter_code
_entity_poly.pdbx_strand_id
1 'polypeptide(L)'
;MKLIVIMGNAAVGKMTVGQELMKQTGLRLFHNHMTIELVLEVFGKFIGNAVYRLRDVIFEEFAASDLEGLIFTYMMAFDQPSEWEYLKHLEEIFKDAEIYYVELVAPQEVRLQRNVTENRLQNKASKRDIETSNARLLRDDTRYRMESKEGEVPFPNYIKIDNTNLAPDVVAAMIKEKFDL
;
A
#
# COMPACT_ATOMS: atom_id res chain seq x y z
N MET A 1 18.98 2.41 -5.71
CA MET A 1 17.79 1.64 -5.25
C MET A 1 16.54 2.51 -5.38
N LYS A 2 15.38 1.94 -5.69
CA LYS A 2 14.10 2.67 -5.78
C LYS A 2 13.11 2.12 -4.74
N LEU A 3 12.37 3.02 -4.04
CA LEU A 3 11.25 2.65 -3.18
C LEU A 3 9.96 3.24 -3.74
N ILE A 4 8.98 2.41 -4.07
CA ILE A 4 7.66 2.85 -4.55
C ILE A 4 6.65 2.60 -3.43
N VAL A 5 6.10 3.65 -2.84
CA VAL A 5 5.06 3.56 -1.80
C VAL A 5 3.69 3.76 -2.45
N ILE A 6 2.92 2.69 -2.58
CA ILE A 6 1.55 2.75 -3.11
C ILE A 6 0.58 2.92 -1.94
N MET A 7 0.01 4.12 -1.82
CA MET A 7 -0.91 4.53 -0.77
C MET A 7 -2.38 4.49 -1.21
N GLY A 8 -3.27 4.58 -0.26
CA GLY A 8 -4.72 4.74 -0.49
C GLY A 8 -5.56 3.81 0.37
N ASN A 9 -6.86 3.92 0.22
CA ASN A 9 -7.85 3.26 1.05
C ASN A 9 -7.88 1.72 0.91
N ALA A 10 -8.61 1.06 1.81
CA ALA A 10 -8.85 -0.38 1.73
C ALA A 10 -9.53 -0.76 0.39
N ALA A 11 -9.09 -1.88 -0.20
CA ALA A 11 -9.62 -2.44 -1.44
C ALA A 11 -9.52 -1.54 -2.70
N VAL A 12 -8.76 -0.44 -2.67
CA VAL A 12 -8.55 0.44 -3.84
C VAL A 12 -7.72 -0.21 -4.97
N GLY A 13 -7.03 -1.32 -4.69
CA GLY A 13 -6.27 -2.06 -5.71
C GLY A 13 -4.75 -2.05 -5.54
N LYS A 14 -4.22 -1.46 -4.47
CA LYS A 14 -2.76 -1.31 -4.23
C LYS A 14 -1.94 -2.57 -4.48
N MET A 15 -2.37 -3.71 -3.91
CA MET A 15 -1.64 -4.97 -4.07
C MET A 15 -1.66 -5.45 -5.51
N THR A 16 -2.80 -5.41 -6.20
CA THR A 16 -2.93 -5.87 -7.59
C THR A 16 -2.12 -4.99 -8.53
N VAL A 17 -2.17 -3.66 -8.35
CA VAL A 17 -1.31 -2.72 -9.10
C VAL A 17 0.16 -2.97 -8.79
N GLY A 18 0.52 -3.22 -7.52
CA GLY A 18 1.89 -3.58 -7.14
C GLY A 18 2.37 -4.89 -7.78
N GLN A 19 1.49 -5.89 -7.92
CA GLN A 19 1.79 -7.14 -8.62
C GLN A 19 2.07 -6.90 -10.12
N GLU A 20 1.28 -6.06 -10.78
CA GLU A 20 1.50 -5.72 -12.19
C GLU A 20 2.75 -4.85 -12.37
N LEU A 21 2.99 -3.89 -11.47
CA LEU A 21 4.21 -3.08 -11.50
C LEU A 21 5.47 -3.94 -11.30
N MET A 22 5.44 -4.90 -10.39
CA MET A 22 6.52 -5.87 -10.18
C MET A 22 6.83 -6.63 -11.48
N LYS A 23 5.80 -7.07 -12.23
CA LYS A 23 5.99 -7.78 -13.52
C LYS A 23 6.61 -6.88 -14.60
N GLN A 24 6.28 -5.60 -14.59
CA GLN A 24 6.73 -4.63 -15.60
C GLN A 24 8.10 -4.02 -15.31
N THR A 25 8.57 -4.07 -14.06
CA THR A 25 9.80 -3.40 -13.62
C THR A 25 10.86 -4.35 -13.04
N GLY A 26 10.47 -5.56 -12.62
CA GLY A 26 11.36 -6.46 -11.87
C GLY A 26 11.55 -6.08 -10.39
N LEU A 27 11.02 -4.95 -9.90
CA LEU A 27 11.07 -4.55 -8.50
C LEU A 27 10.33 -5.56 -7.62
N ARG A 28 10.73 -5.68 -6.35
CA ARG A 28 10.11 -6.63 -5.41
C ARG A 28 8.86 -6.05 -4.76
N LEU A 29 7.79 -6.83 -4.64
CA LEU A 29 6.57 -6.40 -3.96
C LEU A 29 6.56 -6.87 -2.50
N PHE A 30 6.40 -5.92 -1.59
CA PHE A 30 6.11 -6.14 -0.18
C PHE A 30 4.76 -5.47 0.16
N HIS A 31 3.66 -6.21 0.03
CA HIS A 31 2.36 -5.65 0.39
C HIS A 31 2.10 -5.77 1.90
N ASN A 32 1.46 -4.76 2.47
CA ASN A 32 1.27 -4.60 3.92
C ASN A 32 0.63 -5.80 4.64
N HIS A 33 -0.17 -6.62 3.95
CA HIS A 33 -0.78 -7.79 4.53
C HIS A 33 0.20 -8.95 4.75
N MET A 34 1.39 -8.96 4.16
CA MET A 34 2.38 -10.01 4.43
C MET A 34 2.74 -10.07 5.91
N THR A 35 2.94 -8.94 6.55
CA THR A 35 3.20 -8.88 8.01
C THR A 35 1.93 -8.95 8.84
N ILE A 36 0.83 -8.39 8.37
CA ILE A 36 -0.46 -8.43 9.08
C ILE A 36 -0.98 -9.87 9.20
N GLU A 37 -0.99 -10.63 8.11
CA GLU A 37 -1.45 -12.02 8.12
C GLU A 37 -0.57 -12.89 9.03
N LEU A 38 0.75 -12.71 8.98
CA LEU A 38 1.69 -13.42 9.86
C LEU A 38 1.37 -13.15 11.34
N VAL A 39 1.17 -11.89 11.72
CA VAL A 39 0.85 -11.52 13.10
C VAL A 39 -0.52 -12.06 13.52
N LEU A 40 -1.51 -12.01 12.64
CA LEU A 40 -2.84 -12.56 12.92
C LEU A 40 -2.80 -14.08 13.10
N GLU A 41 -2.01 -14.78 12.28
CA GLU A 41 -1.87 -16.25 12.39
C GLU A 41 -1.20 -16.66 13.71
N VAL A 42 -0.11 -15.97 14.10
CA VAL A 42 0.65 -16.31 15.31
C VAL A 42 -0.09 -15.93 16.60
N PHE A 43 -0.73 -14.75 16.62
CA PHE A 43 -1.31 -14.19 17.86
C PHE A 43 -2.83 -14.28 17.92
N GLY A 44 -3.53 -14.70 16.87
CA GLY A 44 -4.99 -14.69 16.77
C GLY A 44 -5.62 -13.29 16.78
N LYS A 45 -4.82 -12.22 16.82
CA LYS A 45 -5.26 -10.84 16.85
C LYS A 45 -4.22 -9.89 16.24
N PHE A 46 -4.67 -8.71 15.81
CA PHE A 46 -3.77 -7.66 15.33
C PHE A 46 -2.96 -7.05 16.49
N ILE A 47 -1.64 -7.05 16.35
CA ILE A 47 -0.70 -6.41 17.27
C ILE A 47 0.15 -5.43 16.44
N GLY A 48 -0.20 -4.13 16.50
CA GLY A 48 0.42 -3.09 15.67
C GLY A 48 1.94 -3.04 15.83
N ASN A 49 2.44 -3.03 17.07
CA ASN A 49 3.88 -3.01 17.32
C ASN A 49 4.63 -4.18 16.68
N ALA A 50 4.06 -5.39 16.71
CA ALA A 50 4.68 -6.54 16.03
C ALA A 50 4.72 -6.36 14.51
N VAL A 51 3.62 -5.85 13.91
CA VAL A 51 3.55 -5.58 12.47
C VAL A 51 4.60 -4.55 12.06
N TYR A 52 4.73 -3.44 12.78
CA TYR A 52 5.70 -2.39 12.44
C TYR A 52 7.14 -2.87 12.60
N ARG A 53 7.49 -3.53 13.70
CA ARG A 53 8.83 -4.08 13.89
C ARG A 53 9.23 -5.10 12.83
N LEU A 54 8.31 -5.98 12.40
CA LEU A 54 8.57 -6.92 11.31
C LEU A 54 8.82 -6.20 9.98
N ARG A 55 8.11 -5.09 9.74
CA ARG A 55 8.35 -4.27 8.55
C ARG A 55 9.70 -3.59 8.61
N ASP A 56 10.06 -3.01 9.74
CA ASP A 56 11.33 -2.32 9.93
C ASP A 56 12.51 -3.26 9.66
N VAL A 57 12.49 -4.49 10.18
CA VAL A 57 13.51 -5.49 9.86
C VAL A 57 13.61 -5.75 8.35
N ILE A 58 12.48 -5.91 7.66
CA ILE A 58 12.48 -6.14 6.20
C ILE A 58 13.00 -4.90 5.46
N PHE A 59 12.61 -3.71 5.86
CA PHE A 59 13.03 -2.47 5.22
C PHE A 59 14.52 -2.19 5.42
N GLU A 60 15.04 -2.37 6.63
CA GLU A 60 16.45 -2.17 6.96
C GLU A 60 17.34 -3.17 6.17
N GLU A 61 16.98 -4.45 6.17
CA GLU A 61 17.69 -5.47 5.40
C GLU A 61 17.60 -5.25 3.88
N PHE A 62 16.42 -4.79 3.41
CA PHE A 62 16.22 -4.47 2.00
C PHE A 62 17.06 -3.25 1.60
N ALA A 63 17.06 -2.19 2.40
CA ALA A 63 17.82 -0.97 2.15
C ALA A 63 19.35 -1.23 2.14
N ALA A 64 19.82 -2.23 2.89
CA ALA A 64 21.21 -2.67 2.93
C ALA A 64 21.58 -3.65 1.80
N SER A 65 20.61 -4.12 1.01
CA SER A 65 20.84 -5.11 -0.06
C SER A 65 21.28 -4.45 -1.38
N ASP A 66 21.68 -5.29 -2.34
CA ASP A 66 21.98 -4.91 -3.72
C ASP A 66 20.78 -4.97 -4.66
N LEU A 67 19.56 -5.12 -4.14
CA LEU A 67 18.34 -5.21 -4.93
C LEU A 67 17.97 -3.85 -5.54
N GLU A 68 17.38 -3.89 -6.73
CA GLU A 68 17.08 -2.68 -7.50
C GLU A 68 16.01 -1.79 -6.85
N GLY A 69 15.00 -2.41 -6.19
CA GLY A 69 13.99 -1.64 -5.48
C GLY A 69 12.80 -2.44 -4.98
N LEU A 70 12.03 -1.75 -4.14
CA LEU A 70 10.89 -2.27 -3.40
C LEU A 70 9.61 -1.51 -3.73
N ILE A 71 8.53 -2.24 -3.93
CA ILE A 71 7.16 -1.71 -4.00
C ILE A 71 6.51 -2.04 -2.66
N PHE A 72 6.19 -1.03 -1.88
CA PHE A 72 5.48 -1.18 -0.61
C PHE A 72 4.06 -0.67 -0.72
N THR A 73 3.07 -1.42 -0.21
CA THR A 73 1.69 -0.95 -0.18
C THR A 73 1.27 -0.52 1.21
N TYR A 74 0.71 0.67 1.33
CA TYR A 74 0.32 1.25 2.60
C TYR A 74 -1.12 1.77 2.59
N MET A 75 -1.86 1.55 3.69
CA MET A 75 -3.19 2.15 3.89
C MET A 75 -2.99 3.41 4.73
N MET A 76 -3.11 4.57 4.10
CA MET A 76 -2.84 5.84 4.74
C MET A 76 -4.12 6.58 5.08
N ALA A 77 -4.22 7.05 6.32
CA ALA A 77 -5.22 8.00 6.78
C ALA A 77 -4.57 9.40 6.85
N PHE A 78 -4.92 10.27 5.91
CA PHE A 78 -4.25 11.58 5.74
C PHE A 78 -4.54 12.58 6.86
N ASP A 79 -5.54 12.33 7.70
CA ASP A 79 -5.89 13.12 8.89
C ASP A 79 -5.23 12.63 10.18
N GLN A 80 -4.34 11.62 10.10
CA GLN A 80 -3.65 11.07 11.26
C GLN A 80 -2.16 11.44 11.23
N PRO A 81 -1.65 12.23 12.19
CA PRO A 81 -0.23 12.61 12.23
C PRO A 81 0.74 11.42 12.27
N SER A 82 0.37 10.34 12.93
CA SER A 82 1.20 9.12 13.03
C SER A 82 1.46 8.45 11.68
N GLU A 83 0.56 8.61 10.70
CA GLU A 83 0.75 8.07 9.36
C GLU A 83 1.84 8.85 8.60
N TRP A 84 1.89 10.16 8.78
CA TRP A 84 2.95 11.01 8.23
C TRP A 84 4.30 10.76 8.90
N GLU A 85 4.31 10.55 10.21
CA GLU A 85 5.52 10.16 10.96
C GLU A 85 6.06 8.82 10.47
N TYR A 86 5.17 7.87 10.15
CA TYR A 86 5.59 6.59 9.59
C TYR A 86 6.21 6.72 8.20
N LEU A 87 5.69 7.59 7.33
CA LEU A 87 6.32 7.86 6.04
C LEU A 87 7.70 8.51 6.19
N LYS A 88 7.88 9.41 7.14
CA LYS A 88 9.21 9.99 7.46
C LYS A 88 10.18 8.92 7.97
N HIS A 89 9.71 8.01 8.80
CA HIS A 89 10.52 6.87 9.25
C HIS A 89 10.97 6.00 8.08
N LEU A 90 10.11 5.75 7.09
CA LEU A 90 10.50 5.08 5.85
C LEU A 90 11.57 5.87 5.07
N GLU A 91 11.44 7.18 4.98
CA GLU A 91 12.45 8.04 4.33
C GLU A 91 13.81 7.96 5.05
N GLU A 92 13.83 7.84 6.38
CA GLU A 92 15.05 7.67 7.16
C GLU A 92 15.72 6.32 6.87
N ILE A 93 14.96 5.22 6.80
CA ILE A 93 15.50 3.89 6.47
C ILE A 93 16.04 3.88 5.04
N PHE A 94 15.29 4.43 4.08
CA PHE A 94 15.64 4.44 2.66
C PHE A 94 16.30 5.75 2.20
N LYS A 95 17.07 6.41 3.09
CA LYS A 95 17.68 7.74 2.85
C LYS A 95 18.57 7.83 1.59
N ASP A 96 19.14 6.69 1.18
CA ASP A 96 20.03 6.58 0.02
C ASP A 96 19.28 6.07 -1.25
N ALA A 97 17.95 5.91 -1.16
CA ALA A 97 17.10 5.48 -2.27
C ALA A 97 16.32 6.63 -2.88
N GLU A 98 15.92 6.47 -4.14
CA GLU A 98 14.92 7.33 -4.77
C GLU A 98 13.52 6.86 -4.33
N ILE A 99 12.77 7.72 -3.66
CA ILE A 99 11.43 7.38 -3.13
C ILE A 99 10.35 8.02 -3.97
N TYR A 100 9.35 7.22 -4.33
CA TYR A 100 8.21 7.59 -5.16
C TYR A 100 6.91 7.24 -4.44
N TYR A 101 5.94 8.15 -4.48
CA TYR A 101 4.66 8.00 -3.82
C TYR A 101 3.54 7.96 -4.84
N VAL A 102 2.70 6.93 -4.74
CA VAL A 102 1.54 6.73 -5.59
C VAL A 102 0.30 6.66 -4.72
N GLU A 103 -0.63 7.57 -4.89
CA GLU A 103 -1.94 7.48 -4.25
C GLU A 103 -2.96 6.93 -5.23
N LEU A 104 -3.63 5.84 -4.86
CA LEU A 104 -4.74 5.28 -5.62
C LEU A 104 -6.06 5.66 -4.96
N VAL A 105 -7.00 6.13 -5.76
CA VAL A 105 -8.34 6.48 -5.30
C VAL A 105 -9.41 5.79 -6.13
N ALA A 106 -10.51 5.39 -5.48
CA ALA A 106 -11.72 4.87 -6.11
C ALA A 106 -12.90 5.03 -5.15
N PRO A 107 -14.13 5.24 -5.66
CA PRO A 107 -15.35 5.31 -4.86
C PRO A 107 -15.55 4.08 -3.96
N GLN A 108 -16.27 4.27 -2.86
CA GLN A 108 -16.54 3.21 -1.89
C GLN A 108 -17.23 2.00 -2.52
N GLU A 109 -18.20 2.20 -3.39
CA GLU A 109 -18.93 1.13 -4.09
C GLU A 109 -17.99 0.25 -4.93
N VAL A 110 -17.05 0.85 -5.65
CA VAL A 110 -16.04 0.13 -6.45
C VAL A 110 -15.10 -0.65 -5.52
N ARG A 111 -14.72 -0.08 -4.39
CA ARG A 111 -13.86 -0.75 -3.40
C ARG A 111 -14.59 -1.93 -2.72
N LEU A 112 -15.88 -1.84 -2.47
CA LEU A 112 -16.70 -2.95 -1.97
C LEU A 112 -16.74 -4.10 -2.98
N GLN A 113 -16.92 -3.81 -4.28
CA GLN A 113 -16.85 -4.81 -5.34
C GLN A 113 -15.47 -5.48 -5.41
N ARG A 114 -14.40 -4.69 -5.28
CA ARG A 114 -13.01 -5.20 -5.27
C ARG A 114 -12.66 -5.96 -3.99
N ASN A 115 -13.38 -5.72 -2.90
CA ASN A 115 -13.11 -6.35 -1.60
C ASN A 115 -13.36 -7.86 -1.60
N VAL A 116 -14.17 -8.38 -2.53
CA VAL A 116 -14.54 -9.79 -2.66
C VAL A 116 -13.83 -10.51 -3.80
N THR A 117 -12.86 -9.88 -4.47
CA THR A 117 -12.14 -10.49 -5.60
C THR A 117 -11.27 -11.65 -5.15
N GLU A 118 -11.17 -12.67 -6.01
CA GLU A 118 -10.40 -13.89 -5.74
C GLU A 118 -8.94 -13.59 -5.39
N ASN A 119 -8.25 -12.75 -6.18
CA ASN A 119 -6.86 -12.37 -5.92
C ASN A 119 -6.69 -11.80 -4.50
N ARG A 120 -7.64 -10.98 -4.03
CA ARG A 120 -7.60 -10.43 -2.68
C ARG A 120 -7.77 -11.52 -1.61
N LEU A 121 -8.74 -12.41 -1.77
CA LEU A 121 -9.05 -13.46 -0.80
C LEU A 121 -7.97 -14.54 -0.73
N GLN A 122 -7.29 -14.82 -1.84
CA GLN A 122 -6.15 -15.73 -1.86
C GLN A 122 -4.94 -15.17 -1.09
N ASN A 123 -4.65 -13.87 -1.26
CA ASN A 123 -3.47 -13.22 -0.66
C ASN A 123 -3.71 -12.64 0.74
N LYS A 124 -4.97 -12.61 1.23
CA LYS A 124 -5.34 -11.99 2.52
C LYS A 124 -6.37 -12.86 3.24
N ALA A 125 -5.90 -13.86 3.97
CA ALA A 125 -6.75 -14.81 4.68
C ALA A 125 -7.73 -14.10 5.65
N SER A 126 -7.28 -13.03 6.32
CA SER A 126 -8.10 -12.20 7.21
C SER A 126 -9.27 -11.48 6.52
N LYS A 127 -9.36 -11.52 5.18
CA LYS A 127 -10.42 -10.88 4.39
C LYS A 127 -11.46 -11.88 3.85
N ARG A 128 -11.30 -13.16 4.14
CA ARG A 128 -12.22 -14.23 3.70
C ARG A 128 -13.59 -14.16 4.38
N ASP A 129 -13.65 -13.65 5.59
CA ASP A 129 -14.91 -13.22 6.21
C ASP A 129 -15.33 -11.88 5.57
N ILE A 130 -16.14 -12.00 4.52
CA ILE A 130 -16.55 -10.88 3.66
C ILE A 130 -17.41 -9.88 4.44
N GLU A 131 -18.31 -10.35 5.29
CA GLU A 131 -19.19 -9.51 6.10
C GLU A 131 -18.37 -8.61 7.03
N THR A 132 -17.49 -9.21 7.83
CA THR A 132 -16.57 -8.46 8.70
C THR A 132 -15.63 -7.54 7.90
N SER A 133 -15.13 -7.99 6.75
CA SER A 133 -14.25 -7.19 5.90
C SER A 133 -14.94 -5.96 5.32
N ASN A 134 -16.20 -6.09 4.85
CA ASN A 134 -17.01 -5.00 4.35
C ASN A 134 -17.40 -4.03 5.48
N ALA A 135 -17.85 -4.55 6.63
CA ALA A 135 -18.18 -3.72 7.79
C ALA A 135 -16.98 -2.88 8.25
N ARG A 136 -15.78 -3.46 8.22
CA ARG A 136 -14.55 -2.74 8.55
C ARG A 136 -14.26 -1.63 7.52
N LEU A 137 -14.38 -1.91 6.22
CA LEU A 137 -14.16 -0.92 5.16
C LEU A 137 -15.10 0.28 5.35
N LEU A 138 -16.40 0.04 5.54
CA LEU A 138 -17.40 1.08 5.75
C LEU A 138 -17.12 1.90 7.02
N ARG A 139 -16.79 1.24 8.12
CA ARG A 139 -16.44 1.90 9.38
C ARG A 139 -15.20 2.78 9.24
N ASP A 140 -14.15 2.29 8.59
CA ASP A 140 -12.89 3.01 8.45
C ASP A 140 -13.09 4.27 7.58
N ASP A 141 -13.97 4.23 6.56
CA ASP A 141 -14.35 5.38 5.74
C ASP A 141 -15.08 6.49 6.54
N THR A 142 -15.79 6.14 7.62
CA THR A 142 -16.45 7.12 8.48
C THR A 142 -15.53 7.71 9.54
N ARG A 143 -14.42 7.02 9.87
CA ARG A 143 -13.52 7.40 10.97
C ARG A 143 -12.31 8.17 10.50
N TYR A 144 -11.86 7.94 9.27
CA TYR A 144 -10.59 8.44 8.77
C TYR A 144 -10.76 9.03 7.38
N ARG A 145 -9.99 10.05 7.10
CA ARG A 145 -9.87 10.59 5.75
C ARG A 145 -8.77 9.84 4.99
N MET A 146 -9.21 8.95 4.11
CA MET A 146 -8.35 8.01 3.38
C MET A 146 -7.93 8.51 1.99
N GLU A 147 -8.22 9.76 1.68
CA GLU A 147 -7.86 10.44 0.44
C GLU A 147 -7.26 11.80 0.76
N SER A 148 -6.15 12.14 0.08
CA SER A 148 -5.49 13.43 0.25
C SER A 148 -6.32 14.58 -0.32
N LYS A 149 -6.17 15.76 0.28
CA LYS A 149 -6.64 17.02 -0.32
C LYS A 149 -5.66 17.48 -1.39
N GLU A 150 -6.10 18.38 -2.24
CA GLU A 150 -5.23 19.01 -3.22
C GLU A 150 -4.08 19.75 -2.52
N GLY A 151 -2.84 19.51 -2.98
CA GLY A 151 -1.65 20.13 -2.42
C GLY A 151 -1.22 19.65 -1.02
N GLU A 152 -1.90 18.64 -0.44
CA GLU A 152 -1.59 18.15 0.91
C GLU A 152 -0.34 17.27 0.98
N VAL A 153 -0.06 16.51 -0.07
CA VAL A 153 1.08 15.60 -0.12
C VAL A 153 2.35 16.37 -0.49
N PRO A 154 3.34 16.46 0.42
CA PRO A 154 4.49 17.35 0.24
C PRO A 154 5.64 16.73 -0.58
N PHE A 155 5.47 15.50 -1.06
CA PHE A 155 6.54 14.74 -1.71
C PHE A 155 6.73 15.17 -3.17
N PRO A 156 7.98 15.42 -3.63
CA PRO A 156 8.23 15.87 -5.00
C PRO A 156 7.91 14.77 -6.04
N ASN A 157 8.16 13.51 -5.70
CA ASN A 157 7.89 12.36 -6.57
C ASN A 157 6.54 11.73 -6.22
N TYR A 158 5.46 12.44 -6.46
CA TYR A 158 4.12 12.01 -6.13
C TYR A 158 3.19 12.03 -7.35
N ILE A 159 2.29 11.05 -7.40
CA ILE A 159 1.17 10.99 -8.33
C ILE A 159 -0.08 10.46 -7.64
N LYS A 160 -1.24 11.10 -7.89
CA LYS A 160 -2.56 10.61 -7.50
C LYS A 160 -3.28 10.10 -8.74
N ILE A 161 -3.79 8.88 -8.67
CA ILE A 161 -4.47 8.19 -9.79
C ILE A 161 -5.85 7.76 -9.34
N ASP A 162 -6.89 8.28 -9.98
CA ASP A 162 -8.22 7.67 -9.92
C ASP A 162 -8.20 6.42 -10.81
N ASN A 163 -8.23 5.25 -10.17
CA ASN A 163 -8.18 3.97 -10.85
C ASN A 163 -9.56 3.29 -10.94
N THR A 164 -10.65 4.04 -10.79
CA THR A 164 -12.02 3.52 -10.80
C THR A 164 -12.28 2.63 -12.01
N ASN A 165 -11.95 3.10 -13.20
CA ASN A 165 -12.21 2.44 -14.48
C ASN A 165 -10.93 1.95 -15.18
N LEU A 166 -9.81 1.86 -14.45
CA LEU A 166 -8.53 1.44 -15.01
C LEU A 166 -8.19 0.01 -14.61
N ALA A 167 -7.69 -0.76 -15.57
CA ALA A 167 -7.13 -2.08 -15.30
C ALA A 167 -5.80 -1.93 -14.52
N PRO A 168 -5.45 -2.89 -13.65
CA PRO A 168 -4.25 -2.77 -12.81
C PRO A 168 -2.93 -2.67 -13.59
N ASP A 169 -2.83 -3.33 -14.73
CA ASP A 169 -1.68 -3.29 -15.64
C ASP A 169 -1.52 -1.91 -16.30
N VAL A 170 -2.64 -1.26 -16.64
CA VAL A 170 -2.64 0.12 -17.16
C VAL A 170 -2.16 1.09 -16.09
N VAL A 171 -2.65 0.95 -14.84
CA VAL A 171 -2.19 1.78 -13.73
C VAL A 171 -0.70 1.58 -13.46
N ALA A 172 -0.24 0.33 -13.51
CA ALA A 172 1.18 0.01 -13.36
C ALA A 172 2.03 0.66 -14.48
N ALA A 173 1.56 0.62 -15.73
CA ALA A 173 2.24 1.29 -16.84
C ALA A 173 2.30 2.82 -16.66
N MET A 174 1.22 3.46 -16.18
CA MET A 174 1.22 4.89 -15.87
C MET A 174 2.26 5.25 -14.79
N ILE A 175 2.38 4.43 -13.73
CA ILE A 175 3.37 4.63 -12.66
C ILE A 175 4.78 4.47 -13.24
N LYS A 176 5.01 3.42 -14.02
CA LYS A 176 6.30 3.15 -14.67
C LYS A 176 6.72 4.31 -15.57
N GLU A 177 5.86 4.79 -16.43
CA GLU A 177 6.12 5.92 -17.33
C GLU A 177 6.38 7.20 -16.55
N LYS A 178 5.56 7.50 -15.54
CA LYS A 178 5.67 8.72 -14.73
C LYS A 178 7.02 8.86 -14.04
N PHE A 179 7.58 7.76 -13.55
CA PHE A 179 8.78 7.73 -12.72
C PHE A 179 10.02 7.12 -13.42
N ASP A 180 9.91 6.80 -14.68
CA ASP A 180 10.98 6.19 -15.49
C ASP A 180 11.59 4.95 -14.77
N LEU A 181 10.71 3.98 -14.49
CA LEU A 181 11.06 2.76 -13.75
C LEU A 181 11.47 1.62 -14.65
#